data_2aa7198be55017fa1a0b30823686fe32
#
_entry.id   2aa7198be55017fa1a0b30823686fe32
#
_cell.length_a   1.000
_cell.length_b   1.000
_cell.length_c   1.000
_cell.angle_alpha   90.00
_cell.angle_beta   90.00
_cell.angle_gamma   90.00
#
_symmetry.space_group_name_H-M   'P 1'
#
loop_
_entity.id
_entity.type
_entity.pdbx_description
1 polymer ?
#
loop_
_entity_poly.entity_id
_entity_poly.type
_entity_poly.pdbx_seq_one_letter_code
_entity_poly.pdbx_strand_id
1 'polypeptide(L)' 'MIVKIWDVIEGPIAAAECPEEGPEEANWYMVCRAEVDGIIADDNFWFEDFDDAYEWQKHFMKTIEPLIIDMSVMAGYN' A
#
# COMPACT_ATOMS: atom_id res chain seq x y z
N MET A 1 -0.52 14.77 -2.17
CA MET A 1 -1.73 14.03 -1.76
C MET A 1 -1.42 13.16 -0.54
N ILE A 2 -2.21 13.29 0.49
CA ILE A 2 -2.03 12.49 1.71
C ILE A 2 -2.95 11.29 1.64
N VAL A 3 -2.38 10.11 1.84
CA VAL A 3 -3.13 8.86 1.89
C VAL A 3 -2.98 8.28 3.29
N LYS A 4 -4.08 7.93 3.91
CA LYS A 4 -4.07 7.22 5.20
C LYS A 4 -4.35 5.76 4.93
N ILE A 5 -3.45 4.90 5.36
CA ILE A 5 -3.65 3.45 5.28
C ILE A 5 -4.21 3.00 6.62
N TRP A 6 -5.42 2.47 6.61
CA TRP A 6 -6.12 2.07 7.84
C TRP A 6 -5.92 0.62 8.20
N ASP A 7 -5.68 -0.24 7.20
CA ASP A 7 -5.49 -1.67 7.45
C ASP A 7 -4.94 -2.35 6.20
N VAL A 8 -4.26 -3.47 6.40
CA VAL A 8 -3.86 -4.38 5.33
C VAL A 8 -4.91 -5.48 5.26
N ILE A 9 -5.63 -5.55 4.16
CA ILE A 9 -6.71 -6.53 3.96
C ILE A 9 -6.14 -7.85 3.48
N GLU A 10 -5.16 -7.79 2.56
CA GLU A 10 -4.60 -8.98 1.94
C GLU A 10 -3.17 -8.72 1.50
N GLY A 11 -2.31 -9.75 1.60
CA GLY A 11 -0.93 -9.71 1.14
C GLY A 11 0.08 -9.65 2.27
N PRO A 12 1.38 -9.60 1.94
CA PRO A 12 1.96 -9.40 0.60
C PRO A 12 1.75 -10.58 -0.34
N ILE A 13 1.43 -10.26 -1.59
CA ILE A 13 1.18 -11.24 -2.65
C ILE A 13 2.12 -10.92 -3.81
N ALA A 14 2.57 -11.95 -4.53
CA ALA A 14 3.42 -11.75 -5.70
C ALA A 14 2.71 -10.88 -6.74
N ALA A 15 3.38 -9.86 -7.24
CA ALA A 15 2.79 -8.92 -8.19
C ALA A 15 2.26 -9.61 -9.46
N ALA A 16 2.90 -10.71 -9.87
CA ALA A 16 2.47 -11.48 -11.04
C ALA A 16 1.08 -12.09 -10.88
N GLU A 17 0.61 -12.26 -9.65
CA GLU A 17 -0.71 -12.83 -9.37
C GLU A 17 -1.82 -11.78 -9.31
N CYS A 18 -1.47 -10.50 -9.42
CA CYS A 18 -2.47 -9.43 -9.37
C CYS A 18 -3.27 -9.40 -10.68
N PRO A 19 -4.61 -9.33 -10.60
CA PRO A 19 -5.43 -9.21 -11.80
C PRO A 19 -5.26 -7.86 -12.52
N GLU A 20 -4.72 -6.87 -11.83
CA GLU A 20 -4.42 -5.57 -12.42
C GLU A 20 -2.93 -5.47 -12.73
N GLU A 21 -2.60 -4.74 -13.79
CA GLU A 21 -1.21 -4.51 -14.14
C GLU A 21 -0.64 -3.37 -13.28
N GLY A 22 0.45 -3.67 -12.57
CA GLY A 22 1.12 -2.71 -11.72
C GLY A 22 2.41 -2.18 -12.33
N PRO A 23 3.18 -1.40 -11.56
CA PRO A 23 4.49 -0.92 -11.98
C PRO A 23 5.42 -2.07 -12.34
N GLU A 24 6.25 -1.85 -13.34
CA GLU A 24 7.18 -2.87 -13.84
C GLU A 24 8.15 -3.35 -12.77
N GLU A 25 8.57 -2.44 -11.89
CA GLU A 25 9.53 -2.73 -10.82
C GLU A 25 8.91 -3.45 -9.64
N ALA A 26 7.59 -3.49 -9.55
CA ALA A 26 6.92 -4.08 -8.40
C ALA A 26 7.03 -5.60 -8.42
N ASN A 27 7.41 -6.16 -7.28
CA ASN A 27 7.47 -7.61 -7.09
C ASN A 27 6.36 -8.11 -6.16
N TRP A 28 5.79 -7.21 -5.37
CA TRP A 28 4.77 -7.54 -4.38
C TRP A 28 3.65 -6.52 -4.39
N TYR A 29 2.45 -6.93 -3.99
CA TYR A 29 1.37 -5.99 -3.76
C TYR A 29 0.59 -6.38 -2.52
N MET A 30 -0.12 -5.41 -1.96
CA MET A 30 -1.06 -5.63 -0.87
C MET A 30 -2.34 -4.87 -1.18
N VAL A 31 -3.46 -5.45 -0.77
CA VAL A 31 -4.74 -4.76 -0.78
C VAL A 31 -4.88 -4.10 0.59
N CYS A 32 -4.99 -2.79 0.61
CA CYS A 32 -5.09 -2.04 1.86
C CYS A 32 -6.32 -1.15 1.85
N ARG A 33 -6.91 -0.96 3.02
CA ARG A 33 -7.97 0.02 3.20
C ARG A 33 -7.34 1.39 3.36
N ALA A 34 -7.62 2.28 2.42
CA ALA A 34 -7.00 3.59 2.35
C ALA A 34 -8.06 4.69 2.31
N GLU A 35 -7.66 5.85 2.82
CA GLU A 35 -8.52 7.03 2.82
C GLU A 35 -7.79 8.16 2.09
N VAL A 36 -8.48 8.74 1.09
CA VAL A 36 -8.00 9.90 0.35
C VAL A 36 -9.16 10.90 0.29
N ASP A 37 -8.91 12.12 0.76
CA ASP A 37 -9.91 13.19 0.79
C ASP A 37 -11.22 12.77 1.47
N GLY A 38 -11.12 12.00 2.54
CA GLY A 38 -12.25 11.53 3.31
C GLY A 38 -12.98 10.33 2.73
N ILE A 39 -12.54 9.83 1.58
CA ILE A 39 -13.14 8.67 0.92
C ILE A 39 -12.30 7.43 1.25
N ILE A 40 -12.96 6.41 1.83
CA ILE A 40 -12.31 5.16 2.20
C ILE A 40 -12.64 4.09 1.18
N ALA A 41 -11.60 3.42 0.68
CA ALA A 41 -11.76 2.33 -0.28
C ALA A 41 -10.57 1.36 -0.15
N ASP A 42 -10.79 0.14 -0.61
CA ASP A 42 -9.70 -0.83 -0.68
C ASP A 42 -8.99 -0.65 -2.02
N ASP A 43 -7.67 -0.63 -1.99
CA ASP A 43 -6.87 -0.37 -3.18
C ASP A 43 -5.59 -1.18 -3.14
N ASN A 44 -4.96 -1.34 -4.29
CA ASN A 44 -3.70 -2.07 -4.43
C ASN A 44 -2.52 -1.14 -4.19
N PHE A 45 -1.57 -1.60 -3.39
CA PHE A 45 -0.32 -0.90 -3.11
C PHE A 45 0.85 -1.79 -3.49
N TRP A 46 1.80 -1.23 -4.23
CA TRP A 46 2.85 -1.99 -4.91
C TRP A 46 4.20 -1.73 -4.25
N PHE A 47 5.02 -2.78 -4.14
CA PHE A 47 6.32 -2.72 -3.47
C PHE A 47 7.35 -3.47 -4.29
N GLU A 48 8.57 -2.95 -4.34
CA GLU A 48 9.69 -3.66 -4.93
C GLU A 48 10.19 -4.76 -4.00
N ASP A 49 10.31 -4.45 -2.70
CA ASP A 49 10.86 -5.36 -1.70
C ASP A 49 9.77 -5.92 -0.79
N PHE A 50 9.90 -7.20 -0.49
CA PHE A 50 9.00 -7.86 0.46
C PHE A 50 9.04 -7.19 1.83
N ASP A 51 10.24 -6.80 2.28
CA ASP A 51 10.42 -6.20 3.60
C ASP A 51 9.65 -4.90 3.75
N ASP A 52 9.58 -4.08 2.71
CA ASP A 52 8.83 -2.83 2.74
C ASP A 52 7.32 -3.10 2.88
N ALA A 53 6.82 -4.09 2.16
CA ALA A 53 5.43 -4.49 2.28
C ALA A 53 5.15 -5.05 3.67
N TYR A 54 6.05 -5.89 4.17
CA TYR A 54 5.89 -6.52 5.47
C TYR A 54 5.93 -5.51 6.62
N GLU A 55 6.67 -4.40 6.47
CA GLU A 55 6.71 -3.34 7.47
C GLU A 55 5.31 -2.75 7.71
N TRP A 56 4.52 -2.58 6.66
CA TRP A 56 3.14 -2.11 6.79
C TRP A 56 2.30 -3.14 7.56
N GLN A 57 2.45 -4.41 7.24
CA GLN A 57 1.71 -5.46 7.94
C GLN A 57 2.08 -5.50 9.42
N LYS A 58 3.37 -5.41 9.75
CA LYS A 58 3.84 -5.38 11.13
C LYS A 58 3.29 -4.19 11.90
N HIS A 59 3.18 -3.04 11.25
CA HIS A 59 2.62 -1.85 11.88
C HIS A 59 1.21 -2.15 12.42
N PHE A 60 0.36 -2.75 11.60
CA PHE A 60 -1.03 -3.03 11.99
C PHE A 60 -1.17 -4.23 12.93
N MET A 61 -0.12 -5.00 13.11
CA MET A 61 -0.07 -6.02 14.16
C MET A 61 0.19 -5.42 15.54
N LYS A 62 0.73 -4.20 15.59
CA LYS A 62 1.10 -3.52 16.84
C LYS A 62 0.14 -2.43 17.26
N THR A 63 -0.55 -1.84 16.31
CA THR A 63 -1.40 -0.67 16.58
C THR A 63 -2.55 -0.63 15.58
N ILE A 64 -3.60 0.14 15.95
CA ILE A 64 -4.72 0.44 15.06
C ILE A 64 -4.56 1.83 14.41
N GLU A 65 -3.47 2.51 14.66
CA GLU A 65 -3.24 3.84 14.10
C GLU A 65 -2.94 3.74 12.61
N PRO A 66 -3.46 4.67 11.79
CA PRO A 66 -3.20 4.62 10.35
C PRO A 66 -1.76 5.00 10.03
N LEU A 67 -1.26 4.48 8.92
CA LEU A 67 -0.03 4.95 8.30
C LEU A 67 -0.37 6.16 7.45
N ILE A 68 0.41 7.22 7.58
CA ILE A 68 0.22 8.45 6.80
C ILE A 68 1.30 8.48 5.72
N ILE A 69 0.86 8.47 4.47
CA ILE A 69 1.76 8.44 3.32
C ILE A 69 1.54 9.72 2.50
N ASP A 70 2.62 10.45 2.23
CA ASP A 70 2.56 11.61 1.34
C ASP A 70 2.89 11.16 -0.09
N MET A 71 1.87 10.87 -0.86
CA MET A 71 2.03 10.41 -2.23
C MET A 71 2.53 11.51 -3.18
N SER A 72 2.46 12.77 -2.76
CA SER A 72 3.01 13.85 -3.60
C SER A 72 4.51 13.75 -3.73
N VAL A 73 5.19 13.22 -2.73
CA VAL A 73 6.64 12.97 -2.78
C VAL A 73 6.94 11.92 -3.82
N MET A 74 6.11 10.89 -3.89
CA MET A 74 6.26 9.81 -4.87
C MET A 74 5.85 10.26 -6.26
N ALA A 75 4.81 11.08 -6.33
CA ALA A 75 4.32 11.62 -7.60
C ALA A 75 5.26 12.68 -8.18
N GLY A 76 6.13 13.25 -7.38
CA GLY A 76 7.10 14.26 -7.82
C GLY A 76 8.07 13.75 -8.87
N TYR A 77 8.12 12.49 -9.09
CA TYR A 77 8.95 11.90 -10.12
C TYR A 77 8.43 12.15 -11.54
N ASN A 78 7.29 12.66 -11.65
CA ASN A 78 6.68 12.93 -12.95
C ASN A 78 7.55 13.82 -13.82
#